data_f5c89526675694e32e2931ef82e8ed58
#
_entry.id   f5c89526675694e32e2931ef82e8ed58
#
_cell.length_a   1.000
_cell.length_b   1.000
_cell.length_c   1.000
_cell.angle_alpha   90.00
_cell.angle_beta   90.00
_cell.angle_gamma   90.00
#
_symmetry.space_group_name_H-M   'P 1'
#
loop_
_entity.id
_entity.type
_entity.pdbx_description
1 polymer ?
#
loop_
_entity_poly.entity_id
_entity_poly.type
_entity_poly.pdbx_seq_one_letter_code
_entity_poly.pdbx_strand_id
1 'polypeptide(L)'
;MSIVVRFTGAPTMTKAKYDETLPRVESSGEWPPDGLEFHVAFGSDGNFRVSEIWDSQEQFEAFGERLMPILDDAGVELAGAPEIFEVHNIIKR
;
A
#
# COMPACT_ATOMS: atom_id res chain seq x y z
N MET A 1 -15.62 9.61 1.39
CA MET A 1 -16.01 8.43 0.61
C MET A 1 -14.86 7.46 0.53
N SER A 2 -15.10 6.22 0.94
CA SER A 2 -14.02 5.21 0.97
C SER A 2 -13.58 4.80 -0.42
N ILE A 3 -12.28 4.51 -0.53
CA ILE A 3 -11.68 4.07 -1.78
C ILE A 3 -10.89 2.79 -1.56
N VAL A 4 -10.75 2.00 -2.62
CA VAL A 4 -9.83 0.87 -2.68
C VAL A 4 -8.62 1.31 -3.49
N VAL A 5 -7.43 1.04 -2.97
CA VAL A 5 -6.18 1.30 -3.68
C VAL A 5 -5.47 -0.03 -3.88
N ARG A 6 -5.06 -0.32 -5.12
CA ARG A 6 -4.32 -1.54 -5.45
C ARG A 6 -2.95 -1.20 -5.97
N PHE A 7 -1.94 -1.79 -5.35
CA PHE A 7 -0.57 -1.73 -5.82
C PHE A 7 -0.19 -3.06 -6.41
N THR A 8 0.46 -3.03 -7.56
CA THR A 8 1.04 -4.22 -8.19
C THR A 8 2.55 -4.08 -8.15
N GLY A 9 3.23 -5.03 -7.53
CA GLY A 9 4.68 -5.05 -7.50
C GLY A 9 5.25 -5.40 -8.87
N ALA A 10 6.42 -4.83 -9.20
CA ALA A 10 7.16 -5.25 -10.38
C ALA A 10 7.57 -6.72 -10.25
N PRO A 11 7.98 -7.39 -11.34
CA PRO A 11 8.42 -8.79 -11.26
C PRO A 11 9.58 -9.04 -10.29
N THR A 12 10.29 -7.98 -9.90
CA THR A 12 11.39 -8.05 -8.93
C THR A 12 10.90 -8.03 -7.48
N MET A 13 9.62 -7.76 -7.24
CA MET A 13 9.08 -7.67 -5.88
C MET A 13 8.92 -9.04 -5.26
N THR A 14 9.35 -9.19 -4.01
CA THR A 14 9.31 -10.44 -3.27
C THR A 14 8.69 -10.24 -1.88
N LYS A 15 8.27 -11.34 -1.28
CA LYS A 15 7.77 -11.33 0.10
C LYS A 15 8.85 -10.84 1.06
N ALA A 16 10.11 -11.27 0.84
CA ALA A 16 11.23 -10.84 1.66
C ALA A 16 11.42 -9.33 1.61
N LYS A 17 11.32 -8.74 0.42
CA LYS A 17 11.43 -7.29 0.23
C LYS A 17 10.32 -6.56 0.98
N TYR A 18 9.10 -7.07 0.92
CA TYR A 18 7.98 -6.51 1.68
C TYR A 18 8.24 -6.56 3.18
N ASP A 19 8.67 -7.71 3.68
CA ASP A 19 8.94 -7.90 5.11
C ASP A 19 10.06 -7.01 5.62
N GLU A 20 11.07 -6.74 4.79
CA GLU A 20 12.17 -5.81 5.12
C GLU A 20 11.71 -4.36 5.12
N THR A 21 10.78 -4.01 4.25
CA THR A 21 10.34 -2.63 4.04
C THR A 21 9.30 -2.19 5.06
N LEU A 22 8.40 -3.09 5.44
CA LEU A 22 7.29 -2.78 6.33
C LEU A 22 7.71 -2.10 7.65
N PRO A 23 8.72 -2.60 8.38
CA PRO A 23 9.14 -1.93 9.63
C PRO A 23 9.61 -0.49 9.40
N ARG A 24 10.19 -0.18 8.25
CA ARG A 24 10.63 1.17 7.90
C ARG A 24 9.42 2.10 7.72
N VAL A 25 8.36 1.59 7.11
CA VAL A 25 7.11 2.34 6.94
C VAL A 25 6.43 2.55 8.29
N GLU A 26 6.36 1.50 9.10
CA GLU A 26 5.73 1.57 10.43
C GLU A 26 6.44 2.59 11.35
N SER A 27 7.75 2.69 11.26
CA SER A 27 8.53 3.60 12.10
C SER A 27 8.65 5.02 11.53
N SER A 28 8.14 5.28 10.33
CA SER A 28 8.28 6.58 9.68
C SER A 28 7.33 7.65 10.20
N GLY A 29 6.37 7.27 11.03
CA GLY A 29 5.39 8.17 11.59
C GLY A 29 4.24 7.39 12.21
N GLU A 30 3.06 8.01 12.26
CA GLU A 30 1.85 7.36 12.78
C GLU A 30 1.55 6.07 12.02
N TRP A 31 1.27 5.00 12.76
CA TRP A 31 0.90 3.71 12.18
C TRP A 31 -0.21 3.05 12.98
N PRO A 32 -1.31 2.55 12.37
CA PRO A 32 -1.61 2.78 10.95
C PRO A 32 -1.80 4.27 10.64
N PRO A 33 -1.54 4.69 9.39
CA PRO A 33 -1.74 6.10 9.04
C PRO A 33 -3.22 6.47 9.09
N ASP A 34 -3.49 7.75 9.33
CA ASP A 34 -4.85 8.26 9.39
C ASP A 34 -5.63 7.95 8.11
N GLY A 35 -6.80 7.37 8.27
CA GLY A 35 -7.68 7.00 7.17
C GLY A 35 -7.49 5.60 6.60
N LEU A 36 -6.42 4.90 6.96
CA LEU A 36 -6.22 3.52 6.52
C LEU A 36 -7.10 2.57 7.32
N GLU A 37 -8.07 1.94 6.67
CA GLU A 37 -8.96 0.96 7.31
C GLU A 37 -8.44 -0.46 7.20
N PHE A 38 -7.92 -0.82 6.03
CA PHE A 38 -7.41 -2.18 5.76
C PHE A 38 -6.17 -2.11 4.90
N HIS A 39 -5.26 -3.03 5.16
CA HIS A 39 -4.07 -3.24 4.35
C HIS A 39 -3.88 -4.73 4.24
N VAL A 40 -3.85 -5.26 3.04
CA VAL A 40 -3.57 -6.67 2.80
C VAL A 40 -2.53 -6.83 1.72
N ALA A 41 -1.46 -7.56 2.05
CA ALA A 41 -0.41 -7.93 1.11
C ALA A 41 -0.62 -9.39 0.73
N PHE A 42 -0.55 -9.70 -0.55
CA PHE A 42 -0.87 -11.05 -1.04
C PHE A 42 -0.17 -11.34 -2.36
N GLY A 43 -0.20 -12.61 -2.73
CA GLY A 43 0.42 -13.08 -3.95
C GLY A 43 1.70 -13.86 -3.66
N SER A 44 2.61 -13.87 -4.61
CA SER A 44 3.88 -14.59 -4.55
C SER A 44 5.01 -13.75 -5.12
N ASP A 45 6.25 -14.22 -4.97
CA ASP A 45 7.40 -13.54 -5.55
C ASP A 45 7.21 -13.36 -7.06
N GLY A 46 7.40 -12.14 -7.54
CA GLY A 46 7.16 -11.79 -8.93
C GLY A 46 5.69 -11.50 -9.27
N ASN A 47 4.77 -11.84 -8.38
CA ASN A 47 3.32 -11.58 -8.50
C ASN A 47 2.75 -11.02 -7.20
N PHE A 48 3.44 -10.10 -6.61
CA PHE A 48 3.07 -9.53 -5.31
C PHE A 48 2.15 -8.33 -5.48
N ARG A 49 1.13 -8.25 -4.62
CA ARG A 49 0.14 -7.17 -4.64
C ARG A 49 -0.20 -6.72 -3.23
N VAL A 50 -0.65 -5.48 -3.15
CA VAL A 50 -1.19 -4.91 -1.92
C VAL A 50 -2.52 -4.24 -2.26
N SER A 51 -3.54 -4.49 -1.46
CA SER A 51 -4.81 -3.78 -1.56
C SER A 51 -5.10 -3.10 -0.24
N GLU A 52 -5.59 -1.87 -0.32
CA GLU A 52 -5.87 -1.06 0.85
C GLU A 52 -7.25 -0.43 0.72
N ILE A 53 -7.90 -0.20 1.86
CA ILE A 53 -9.13 0.58 1.93
C ILE A 53 -8.82 1.81 2.76
N TRP A 54 -9.14 2.98 2.19
CA TRP A 54 -8.92 4.28 2.81
C TRP A 54 -10.24 5.03 2.96
N ASP A 55 -10.35 5.84 3.99
CA ASP A 55 -11.52 6.68 4.22
C ASP A 55 -11.69 7.72 3.12
N SER A 56 -10.59 8.25 2.59
CA SER A 56 -10.61 9.23 1.51
C SER A 56 -9.34 9.18 0.68
N GLN A 57 -9.43 9.67 -0.56
CA GLN A 57 -8.28 9.77 -1.44
C GLN A 57 -7.26 10.78 -0.92
N GLU A 58 -7.71 11.86 -0.28
CA GLU A 58 -6.81 12.86 0.29
C GLU A 58 -5.89 12.26 1.36
N GLN A 59 -6.43 11.41 2.21
CA GLN A 59 -5.65 10.75 3.25
C GLN A 59 -4.64 9.76 2.65
N PHE A 60 -5.06 9.04 1.62
CA PHE A 60 -4.15 8.16 0.88
C PHE A 60 -3.00 8.95 0.26
N GLU A 61 -3.30 10.07 -0.40
CA GLU A 61 -2.29 10.89 -1.06
C GLU A 61 -1.32 11.50 -0.05
N ALA A 62 -1.83 11.95 1.09
CA ALA A 62 -0.98 12.48 2.17
C ALA A 62 -0.01 11.43 2.69
N PHE A 63 -0.48 10.19 2.86
CA PHE A 63 0.40 9.09 3.26
C PHE A 63 1.42 8.76 2.16
N GLY A 64 1.00 8.86 0.90
CA GLY A 64 1.87 8.61 -0.25
C GLY A 64 3.12 9.47 -0.27
N GLU A 65 3.02 10.72 0.17
CA GLU A 65 4.17 11.63 0.26
C GLU A 65 5.23 11.10 1.23
N ARG A 66 4.79 10.43 2.30
CA ARG A 66 5.70 9.80 3.28
C ARG A 66 6.19 8.44 2.79
N LEU A 67 5.32 7.69 2.12
CA LEU A 67 5.60 6.33 1.70
C LEU A 67 6.57 6.24 0.53
N MET A 68 6.38 7.06 -0.50
CA MET A 68 7.14 6.92 -1.75
C MET A 68 8.65 7.02 -1.58
N PRO A 69 9.19 7.98 -0.80
CA PRO A 69 10.64 8.03 -0.57
C PRO A 69 11.18 6.76 0.11
N ILE A 70 10.38 6.15 0.98
CA ILE A 70 10.78 4.92 1.68
C ILE A 70 10.87 3.76 0.71
N LEU A 71 9.86 3.62 -0.16
CA LEU A 71 9.85 2.57 -1.19
C LEU A 71 11.01 2.73 -2.15
N ASP A 72 11.28 3.96 -2.58
CA ASP A 72 12.37 4.27 -3.49
C ASP A 72 13.72 3.92 -2.87
N ASP A 73 13.95 4.34 -1.62
CA ASP A 73 15.18 4.06 -0.89
C ASP A 73 15.36 2.56 -0.61
N ALA A 74 14.28 1.84 -0.40
CA ALA A 74 14.30 0.40 -0.15
C ALA A 74 14.47 -0.43 -1.44
N GLY A 75 14.40 0.21 -2.60
CA GLY A 75 14.48 -0.49 -3.87
C GLY A 75 13.20 -1.25 -4.24
N VAL A 76 12.06 -0.82 -3.71
CA VAL A 76 10.77 -1.41 -4.07
C VAL A 76 10.30 -0.80 -5.38
N GLU A 77 10.05 -1.63 -6.37
CA GLU A 77 9.55 -1.21 -7.67
C GLU A 77 8.09 -1.62 -7.85
N LEU A 78 7.29 -0.73 -8.42
CA LEU A 78 5.91 -0.99 -8.74
C LEU A 78 5.74 -1.14 -10.25
N ALA A 79 4.78 -1.96 -10.67
CA ALA A 79 4.50 -2.23 -12.08
C ALA A 79 3.65 -1.12 -12.73
N GLY A 80 3.58 0.04 -12.13
CA GLY A 80 2.84 1.19 -12.61
C GLY A 80 2.23 1.95 -11.44
N ALA A 81 1.43 2.96 -11.77
CA ALA A 81 0.73 3.73 -10.76
C ALA A 81 -0.32 2.86 -10.04
N PRO A 82 -0.61 3.13 -8.76
CA PRO A 82 -1.66 2.39 -8.07
C PRO A 82 -3.02 2.65 -8.72
N GLU A 83 -3.87 1.64 -8.72
CA GLU A 83 -5.24 1.76 -9.19
C GLU A 83 -6.11 2.23 -8.02
N ILE A 84 -7.00 3.18 -8.29
CA ILE A 84 -7.88 3.77 -7.27
C ILE A 84 -9.32 3.61 -7.72
N PHE A 85 -10.15 3.03 -6.86
CA PHE A 85 -11.58 2.82 -7.14
C PHE A 85 -12.42 3.27 -5.97
N GLU A 86 -13.61 3.80 -6.26
CA GLU A 86 -14.59 4.06 -5.20
C GLU A 86 -15.11 2.73 -4.64
N VAL A 87 -15.27 2.67 -3.34
CA VAL A 87 -15.89 1.51 -2.71
C VAL A 87 -17.39 1.57 -2.95
N HIS A 88 -17.97 0.48 -3.44
CA HIS A 88 -19.41 0.36 -3.60
C HIS A 88 -20.04 -0.26 -2.36
N ASN A 89 -19.43 -1.29 -1.81
CA ASN A 89 -19.95 -1.98 -0.64
C ASN A 89 -18.80 -2.68 0.11
N ILE A 90 -18.84 -2.63 1.43
CA ILE A 90 -17.93 -3.35 2.31
C ILE A 90 -18.76 -4.17 3.26
N ILE A 91 -18.47 -5.46 3.31
CA ILE A 91 -19.11 -6.35 4.29
C ILE A 91 -18.01 -6.82 5.22
N LYS A 92 -18.16 -6.51 6.49
CA LYS A 92 -17.21 -6.91 7.53
C LYS A 92 -17.79 -8.08 8.32
N ARG A 93 -16.91 -8.99 8.68
CA ARG A 93 -17.27 -10.12 9.49
C ARG A 93 -17.61 -9.73 10.94
#